data_f6f5304923f71a795fc9af8883970ef0
#
_entry.id   f6f5304923f71a795fc9af8883970ef0
#
_cell.length_a   1.000
_cell.length_b   1.000
_cell.length_c   1.000
_cell.angle_alpha   90.00
_cell.angle_beta   90.00
_cell.angle_gamma   90.00
#
_symmetry.space_group_name_H-M   'P 1'
#
loop_
_entity.id
_entity.type
_entity.pdbx_description
1 polymer ?
#
loop_
_entity_poly.entity_id
_entity_poly.type
_entity_poly.pdbx_seq_one_letter_code
_entity_poly.pdbx_strand_id
1 'polypeptide(L)' 'MDVLALMRRDAGATLAEIIQLTGWQPHTVRGFISGTLVKKMGLTVDSFCGKGRERTYRIKS' A
#
# COMPACT_ATOMS: atom_id res chain seq x y z
N MET A 1 -5.81 -10.58 8.68
CA MET A 1 -5.37 -9.19 8.62
C MET A 1 -5.33 -8.74 7.20
N ASP A 2 -5.77 -7.54 6.97
CA ASP A 2 -6.11 -7.11 5.63
C ASP A 2 -5.30 -5.89 5.22
N VAL A 3 -4.49 -6.05 4.20
CA VAL A 3 -3.69 -4.96 3.65
C VAL A 3 -4.60 -3.85 3.13
N LEU A 4 -5.75 -4.22 2.57
CA LEU A 4 -6.70 -3.24 2.07
C LEU A 4 -7.23 -2.35 3.19
N ALA A 5 -7.58 -2.94 4.30
CA ALA A 5 -8.06 -2.17 5.44
C ALA A 5 -7.01 -1.21 5.95
N LEU A 6 -5.76 -1.67 5.96
CA LEU A 6 -4.65 -0.83 6.38
C LEU A 6 -4.46 0.36 5.44
N MET A 7 -4.58 0.13 4.15
CA MET A 7 -4.39 1.18 3.16
C MET A 7 -5.57 2.13 3.04
N ARG A 8 -6.75 1.72 3.51
CA ARG A 8 -7.95 2.56 3.45
C ARG A 8 -8.02 3.60 4.56
N ARG A 9 -7.11 3.51 5.54
CA ARG A 9 -7.07 4.51 6.59
C ARG A 9 -6.74 5.88 5.98
N ASP A 10 -7.21 6.94 6.65
CA ASP A 10 -6.95 8.30 6.17
C ASP A 10 -5.47 8.57 5.99
N ALA A 11 -4.66 8.07 6.90
CA ALA A 11 -3.21 8.24 6.81
C ALA A 11 -2.57 7.27 5.82
N GLY A 12 -3.30 6.25 5.38
CA GLY A 12 -2.76 5.23 4.51
C GLY A 12 -1.86 4.27 5.28
N ALA A 13 -1.05 3.53 4.55
CA ALA A 13 -0.13 2.57 5.14
C ALA A 13 1.26 2.78 4.55
N THR A 14 2.27 2.78 5.41
CA THR A 14 3.64 2.86 4.91
C THR A 14 4.07 1.53 4.34
N LEU A 15 5.07 1.57 3.49
CA LEU A 15 5.64 0.34 2.94
C LEU A 15 6.12 -0.57 4.07
N ALA A 16 6.74 0.03 5.10
CA ALA A 16 7.23 -0.74 6.24
C ALA A 16 6.08 -1.44 6.97
N GLU A 17 4.95 -0.77 7.15
CA GLU A 17 3.80 -1.38 7.78
C GLU A 17 3.27 -2.57 7.00
N ILE A 18 3.21 -2.43 5.69
CA ILE A 18 2.72 -3.50 4.82
C ILE A 18 3.69 -4.69 4.88
N ILE A 19 4.97 -4.42 4.86
CA ILE A 19 5.99 -5.47 4.94
C ILE A 19 5.89 -6.21 6.28
N GLN A 20 5.72 -5.49 7.37
CA GLN A 20 5.57 -6.13 8.67
C GLN A 20 4.31 -7.00 8.75
N LEU A 21 3.26 -6.54 8.13
CA LEU A 21 2.00 -7.27 8.15
C LEU A 21 2.05 -8.54 7.31
N THR A 22 2.66 -8.47 6.14
CA THR A 22 2.63 -9.55 5.16
C THR A 22 3.90 -10.37 5.13
N GLY A 23 5.02 -9.80 5.52
CA GLY A 23 6.32 -10.45 5.37
C GLY A 23 6.84 -10.41 3.94
N TRP A 24 6.20 -9.67 3.07
CA TRP A 24 6.62 -9.58 1.67
C TRP A 24 7.82 -8.64 1.53
N GLN A 25 8.54 -8.83 0.43
CA GLN A 25 9.60 -7.91 0.07
C GLN A 25 9.01 -6.65 -0.57
N PRO A 26 9.76 -5.54 -0.58
CA PRO A 26 9.26 -4.29 -1.14
C PRO A 26 8.75 -4.40 -2.58
N HIS A 27 9.49 -5.12 -3.43
CA HIS A 27 9.05 -5.25 -4.82
C HIS A 27 7.78 -6.09 -4.94
N THR A 28 7.59 -7.04 -4.03
CA THR A 28 6.38 -7.84 -4.02
C THR A 28 5.17 -6.99 -3.61
N VAL A 29 5.35 -6.12 -2.64
CA VAL A 29 4.28 -5.21 -2.21
C VAL A 29 3.89 -4.29 -3.36
N ARG A 30 4.87 -3.73 -4.05
CA ARG A 30 4.60 -2.83 -5.17
C ARG A 30 3.89 -3.54 -6.31
N GLY A 31 4.30 -4.77 -6.60
CA GLY A 31 3.64 -5.57 -7.61
C GLY A 31 2.20 -5.90 -7.25
N PHE A 32 1.96 -6.23 -6.00
CA PHE A 32 0.62 -6.49 -5.51
C PHE A 32 -0.27 -5.25 -5.68
N ILE A 33 0.25 -4.09 -5.28
CA ILE A 33 -0.53 -2.86 -5.37
C ILE A 33 -0.87 -2.54 -6.83
N SER A 34 0.13 -2.50 -7.70
CA SER A 34 -0.13 -2.12 -9.09
C SER A 34 -0.87 -3.20 -9.87
N GLY A 35 -0.61 -4.46 -9.59
CA GLY A 35 -1.23 -5.55 -10.32
C GLY A 35 -2.60 -5.92 -9.80
N THR A 36 -2.74 -6.07 -8.50
CA THR A 36 -3.99 -6.55 -7.91
C THR A 36 -4.96 -5.41 -7.60
N LEU A 37 -4.48 -4.39 -6.91
CA LEU A 37 -5.38 -3.33 -6.48
C LEU A 37 -5.79 -2.43 -7.64
N VAL A 38 -4.86 -2.07 -8.50
CA VAL A 38 -5.17 -1.16 -9.59
C VAL A 38 -5.81 -1.89 -10.76
N LYS A 39 -5.21 -2.97 -11.21
CA LYS A 39 -5.70 -3.66 -12.40
C LYS A 39 -6.91 -4.55 -12.13
N LYS A 40 -6.82 -5.39 -11.11
CA LYS A 40 -7.89 -6.33 -10.84
C LYS A 40 -9.08 -5.69 -10.17
N MET A 41 -8.84 -4.87 -9.17
CA MET A 41 -9.92 -4.28 -8.40
C MET A 41 -10.30 -2.89 -8.87
N GLY A 42 -9.52 -2.31 -9.77
CA GLY A 42 -9.83 -0.99 -10.30
C GLY A 42 -9.74 0.13 -9.28
N LEU A 43 -8.96 -0.07 -8.24
CA LEU A 43 -8.80 0.93 -7.20
C LEU A 43 -7.74 1.95 -7.57
N THR A 44 -7.95 3.18 -7.14
CA THR A 44 -6.94 4.21 -7.29
C THR A 44 -6.08 4.24 -6.05
N VAL A 45 -4.79 4.12 -6.23
CA VAL A 45 -3.84 4.10 -5.12
C VAL A 45 -2.91 5.30 -5.25
N ASP A 46 -2.91 6.14 -4.22
CA ASP A 46 -1.96 7.24 -4.13
C ASP A 46 -0.69 6.76 -3.44
N SER A 47 0.43 7.24 -3.94
CA SER A 47 1.72 6.94 -3.32
C SER A 47 2.42 8.26 -3.09
N PHE A 48 2.87 8.47 -1.87
CA PHE A 48 3.57 9.71 -1.52
C PHE A 48 4.63 9.41 -0.47
N CYS A 49 5.62 10.28 -0.41
CA CYS A 49 6.68 10.16 0.58
C CYS A 49 6.28 10.94 1.81
N GLY A 50 6.18 10.23 2.93
CA GLY A 50 5.95 10.88 4.20
C GLY A 50 7.26 11.36 4.81
N LYS A 51 7.19 11.70 6.08
CA LYS A 51 8.38 12.10 6.82
C LYS A 51 9.38 10.95 6.87
N GLY A 52 10.66 11.26 6.74
CA GLY A 52 11.71 10.27 6.89
C GLY A 52 11.86 9.32 5.72
N ARG A 53 11.43 9.69 4.55
CA ARG A 53 11.60 8.91 3.32
C ARG A 53 10.77 7.66 3.23
N GLU A 54 9.84 7.47 4.13
CA GLU A 54 8.96 6.31 4.04
C GLU A 54 7.92 6.54 2.97
N ARG A 55 7.79 5.58 2.07
CA ARG A 55 6.76 5.64 1.05
C ARG A 55 5.44 5.18 1.65
N THR A 56 4.43 5.99 1.48
CA THR A 56 3.10 5.68 1.99
C THR A 56 2.17 5.42 0.83
N TYR A 57 1.33 4.40 0.96
CA TYR A 57 0.32 4.07 -0.02
C TYR A 57 -1.06 4.23 0.59
N ARG A 58 -1.96 4.79 -0.17
CA ARG A 58 -3.31 5.03 0.31
C ARG A 58 -4.30 4.72 -0.81
N ILE A 59 -5.36 4.01 -0.47
CA ILE A 59 -6.42 3.74 -1.43
C ILE A 59 -7.35 4.93 -1.44
N LYS A 60 -7.53 5.47 -2.63
CA LYS A 60 -8.37 6.64 -2.85
C LYS A 60 -9.62 6.16 -3.57
N SER A 61 -10.64 5.92 -2.85
CA SER A 61 -11.88 5.43 -3.47
C SER A 61 -13.06 6.28 -3.08
#